data_09370a02605d062e7e065a7fa2ba1dc0
#
_entry.id   09370a02605d062e7e065a7fa2ba1dc0
#
_cell.length_a   1.000
_cell.length_b   1.000
_cell.length_c   1.000
_cell.angle_alpha   90.00
_cell.angle_beta   90.00
_cell.angle_gamma   90.00
#
_symmetry.space_group_name_H-M   'P 1'
#
loop_
_entity.id
_entity.type
_entity.pdbx_description
1 polymer ?
#
loop_
_entity_poly.entity_id
_entity_poly.type
_entity_poly.pdbx_seq_one_letter_code
_entity_poly.pdbx_strand_id
1 'polypeptide(L)'
;MTQRQLEIFVTLAQTLNFTRTAEYLYLSQTTVTLQIRNLEEELGVQLFDRTSRSVKLTAAGQTFLEGAEPILRQMEDVTEKTRDVAKEYSGFLEIGFASEANATGIAAMMGAFIKKHPDIRLRIYGGYPSDLMDGLVAEQYDFILSPVFQNIRSDNLLSYQIGHYDLVAAFRKDHRFAKKKAVTSADFENERMIYISSPGLPLDFTGQFIHLLDEKKVRTEVITYTDNIETVLIMLEAGQGITVLPSYFQGRFHETSGLKTCRIKEDLKGVTFSAMWQKGKLSREKRLFIEHLKSFYK
;
A
#
# COMPACT_ATOMS: atom_id res chain seq x y z
N MET A 1 -1.93 14.39 -28.97
CA MET A 1 -1.91 13.33 -27.92
C MET A 1 -3.34 12.98 -27.49
N THR A 2 -3.69 11.69 -27.42
CA THR A 2 -5.04 11.19 -27.10
C THR A 2 -4.99 10.27 -25.88
N GLN A 3 -6.14 10.10 -25.19
CA GLN A 3 -6.26 9.14 -24.09
C GLN A 3 -5.79 7.75 -24.51
N ARG A 4 -6.20 7.28 -25.70
CA ARG A 4 -5.83 5.95 -26.20
C ARG A 4 -4.32 5.79 -26.42
N GLN A 5 -3.63 6.85 -26.82
CA GLN A 5 -2.17 6.83 -26.94
C GLN A 5 -1.50 6.73 -25.58
N LEU A 6 -2.01 7.44 -24.57
CA LEU A 6 -1.53 7.33 -23.18
C LEU A 6 -1.73 5.92 -22.61
N GLU A 7 -2.92 5.32 -22.79
CA GLU A 7 -3.21 3.94 -22.36
C GLU A 7 -2.24 2.94 -23.00
N ILE A 8 -2.03 3.05 -24.31
CA ILE A 8 -1.09 2.18 -25.04
C ILE A 8 0.33 2.38 -24.55
N PHE A 9 0.76 3.61 -24.32
CA PHE A 9 2.10 3.92 -23.84
C PHE A 9 2.34 3.34 -22.44
N VAL A 10 1.45 3.60 -21.48
CA VAL A 10 1.56 3.11 -20.10
C VAL A 10 1.55 1.58 -20.07
N THR A 11 0.65 0.94 -20.83
CA THR A 11 0.61 -0.53 -20.91
C THR A 11 1.90 -1.10 -21.53
N LEU A 12 2.45 -0.45 -22.57
CA LEU A 12 3.73 -0.88 -23.17
C LEU A 12 4.89 -0.67 -22.20
N ALA A 13 4.89 0.40 -21.41
CA ALA A 13 5.91 0.64 -20.39
C ALA A 13 5.93 -0.47 -19.31
N GLN A 14 4.77 -0.99 -18.95
CA GLN A 14 4.62 -2.09 -17.98
C GLN A 14 4.99 -3.45 -18.57
N THR A 15 4.60 -3.72 -19.82
CA THR A 15 4.80 -5.04 -20.44
C THR A 15 6.15 -5.19 -21.14
N LEU A 16 6.73 -4.08 -21.60
CA LEU A 16 7.94 -3.98 -22.41
C LEU A 16 7.90 -4.92 -23.65
N ASN A 17 6.69 -5.17 -24.17
CA ASN A 17 6.45 -6.09 -25.27
C ASN A 17 5.24 -5.67 -26.11
N PHE A 18 5.47 -5.30 -27.36
CA PHE A 18 4.42 -4.81 -28.28
C PHE A 18 3.31 -5.83 -28.53
N THR A 19 3.65 -7.11 -28.67
CA THR A 19 2.67 -8.18 -28.89
C THR A 19 1.79 -8.37 -27.66
N ARG A 20 2.41 -8.47 -26.50
CA ARG A 20 1.69 -8.62 -25.22
C ARG A 20 0.83 -7.40 -24.90
N THR A 21 1.30 -6.18 -25.21
CA THR A 21 0.50 -4.95 -25.09
C THR A 21 -0.73 -4.99 -26.01
N ALA A 22 -0.53 -5.45 -27.24
CA ALA A 22 -1.63 -5.58 -28.20
C ALA A 22 -2.69 -6.58 -27.74
N GLU A 23 -2.28 -7.75 -27.24
CA GLU A 23 -3.15 -8.75 -26.66
C GLU A 23 -3.94 -8.19 -25.45
N TYR A 24 -3.24 -7.53 -24.53
CA TYR A 24 -3.84 -6.95 -23.33
C TYR A 24 -4.90 -5.89 -23.64
N LEU A 25 -4.66 -5.05 -24.67
CA LEU A 25 -5.54 -3.97 -25.09
C LEU A 25 -6.55 -4.36 -26.18
N TYR A 26 -6.56 -5.63 -26.59
CA TYR A 26 -7.38 -6.15 -27.71
C TYR A 26 -7.14 -5.38 -29.00
N LEU A 27 -5.89 -5.11 -29.33
CA LEU A 27 -5.45 -4.41 -30.54
C LEU A 27 -4.54 -5.30 -31.40
N SER A 28 -4.27 -4.85 -32.64
CA SER A 28 -3.17 -5.42 -33.42
C SER A 28 -1.82 -4.84 -32.99
N GLN A 29 -0.76 -5.63 -33.10
CA GLN A 29 0.61 -5.14 -32.83
C GLN A 29 0.96 -3.94 -33.73
N THR A 30 0.50 -3.94 -34.96
CA THR A 30 0.70 -2.83 -35.91
C THR A 30 0.03 -1.55 -35.39
N THR A 31 -1.16 -1.64 -34.81
CA THR A 31 -1.84 -0.50 -34.19
C THR A 31 -1.05 0.05 -33.01
N VAL A 32 -0.59 -0.81 -32.11
CA VAL A 32 0.24 -0.39 -30.96
C VAL A 32 1.50 0.31 -31.45
N THR A 33 2.22 -0.28 -32.43
CA THR A 33 3.43 0.30 -32.99
C THR A 33 3.19 1.67 -33.61
N LEU A 34 2.10 1.81 -34.37
CA LEU A 34 1.73 3.08 -35.03
C LEU A 34 1.39 4.16 -34.00
N GLN A 35 0.60 3.81 -32.96
CA GLN A 35 0.21 4.79 -31.95
C GLN A 35 1.40 5.29 -31.11
N ILE A 36 2.32 4.40 -30.75
CA ILE A 36 3.56 4.80 -30.06
C ILE A 36 4.42 5.68 -30.96
N ARG A 37 4.58 5.30 -32.23
CA ARG A 37 5.35 6.12 -33.18
C ARG A 37 4.74 7.52 -33.34
N ASN A 38 3.44 7.63 -33.52
CA ASN A 38 2.75 8.92 -33.64
C ASN A 38 2.94 9.77 -32.36
N LEU A 39 2.93 9.14 -31.18
CA LEU A 39 3.17 9.83 -29.92
C LEU A 39 4.61 10.33 -29.83
N GLU A 40 5.61 9.52 -30.19
CA GLU A 40 7.02 9.90 -30.24
C GLU A 40 7.28 11.01 -31.28
N GLU A 41 6.62 10.96 -32.44
CA GLU A 41 6.69 12.02 -33.46
C GLU A 41 6.07 13.34 -32.97
N GLU A 42 4.92 13.30 -32.28
CA GLU A 42 4.28 14.48 -31.70
C GLU A 42 5.14 15.13 -30.61
N LEU A 43 5.80 14.32 -29.78
CA LEU A 43 6.68 14.79 -28.70
C LEU A 43 8.09 15.17 -29.19
N GLY A 44 8.47 14.75 -30.39
CA GLY A 44 9.80 14.98 -30.96
C GLY A 44 10.93 14.18 -30.28
N VAL A 45 10.58 13.16 -29.48
CA VAL A 45 11.55 12.35 -28.74
C VAL A 45 11.16 10.87 -28.76
N GLN A 46 12.15 9.98 -28.69
CA GLN A 46 11.91 8.55 -28.52
C GLN A 46 11.61 8.23 -27.05
N LEU A 47 10.50 7.54 -26.81
CA LEU A 47 10.11 7.09 -25.48
C LEU A 47 10.58 5.67 -25.17
N PHE A 48 10.79 4.88 -26.21
CA PHE A 48 11.31 3.52 -26.11
C PHE A 48 12.58 3.32 -26.93
N ASP A 49 13.57 2.69 -26.30
CA ASP A 49 14.72 2.11 -27.01
C ASP A 49 14.34 0.71 -27.47
N ARG A 50 14.43 0.48 -28.79
CA ARG A 50 13.99 -0.76 -29.43
C ARG A 50 15.17 -1.44 -30.10
N THR A 51 15.50 -2.63 -29.63
CA THR A 51 16.41 -3.53 -30.32
C THR A 51 15.65 -4.75 -30.81
N SER A 52 16.29 -5.56 -31.66
CA SER A 52 15.69 -6.83 -32.12
C SER A 52 15.39 -7.83 -30.98
N ARG A 53 15.91 -7.58 -29.77
CA ARG A 53 15.81 -8.50 -28.62
C ARG A 53 15.17 -7.90 -27.39
N SER A 54 14.99 -6.58 -27.31
CA SER A 54 14.46 -5.93 -26.10
C SER A 54 13.81 -4.59 -26.41
N VAL A 55 12.80 -4.25 -25.60
CA VAL A 55 12.17 -2.93 -25.51
C VAL A 55 12.45 -2.39 -24.12
N LYS A 56 12.90 -1.14 -24.01
CA LYS A 56 13.15 -0.46 -22.73
C LYS A 56 12.68 0.98 -22.82
N LEU A 57 12.32 1.58 -21.69
CA LEU A 57 12.09 3.01 -21.63
C LEU A 57 13.40 3.78 -21.80
N THR A 58 13.32 4.89 -22.52
CA THR A 58 14.38 5.91 -22.50
C THR A 58 14.23 6.79 -21.23
N ALA A 59 15.20 7.67 -20.96
CA ALA A 59 15.04 8.68 -19.89
C ALA A 59 13.81 9.57 -20.13
N ALA A 60 13.55 9.96 -21.39
CA ALA A 60 12.35 10.71 -21.77
C ALA A 60 11.09 9.86 -21.55
N GLY A 61 11.12 8.55 -21.88
CA GLY A 61 10.04 7.62 -21.63
C GLY A 61 9.72 7.47 -20.15
N GLN A 62 10.73 7.42 -19.29
CA GLN A 62 10.54 7.36 -17.84
C GLN A 62 9.88 8.64 -17.31
N THR A 63 10.36 9.81 -17.68
CA THR A 63 9.76 11.09 -17.30
C THR A 63 8.30 11.20 -17.81
N PHE A 64 8.05 10.74 -19.04
CA PHE A 64 6.70 10.75 -19.61
C PHE A 64 5.76 9.79 -18.90
N LEU A 65 6.25 8.63 -18.42
CA LEU A 65 5.46 7.66 -17.66
C LEU A 65 4.96 8.25 -16.33
N GLU A 66 5.86 8.92 -15.61
CA GLU A 66 5.55 9.59 -14.33
C GLU A 66 4.44 10.64 -14.48
N GLY A 67 4.36 11.30 -15.65
CA GLY A 67 3.28 12.25 -15.95
C GLY A 67 2.03 11.62 -16.54
N ALA A 68 2.15 10.57 -17.36
CA ALA A 68 1.05 9.94 -18.08
C ALA A 68 0.10 9.15 -17.18
N GLU A 69 0.63 8.42 -16.19
CA GLU A 69 -0.18 7.63 -15.25
C GLU A 69 -1.15 8.49 -14.42
N PRO A 70 -0.73 9.62 -13.81
CA PRO A 70 -1.65 10.52 -13.12
C PRO A 70 -2.73 11.10 -14.03
N ILE A 71 -2.40 11.47 -15.28
CA ILE A 71 -3.35 12.00 -16.25
C ILE A 71 -4.45 10.97 -16.56
N LEU A 72 -4.07 9.72 -16.84
CA LEU A 72 -5.04 8.65 -17.09
C LEU A 72 -5.97 8.43 -15.90
N ARG A 73 -5.41 8.36 -14.70
CA ARG A 73 -6.20 8.24 -13.46
C ARG A 73 -7.17 9.40 -13.29
N GLN A 74 -6.74 10.64 -13.58
CA GLN A 74 -7.59 11.81 -13.50
C GLN A 74 -8.72 11.80 -14.53
N MET A 75 -8.46 11.32 -15.75
CA MET A 75 -9.50 11.18 -16.79
C MET A 75 -10.55 10.13 -16.39
N GLU A 76 -10.13 8.98 -15.87
CA GLU A 76 -11.03 7.95 -15.33
C GLU A 76 -11.88 8.51 -14.19
N ASP A 77 -11.24 9.22 -13.25
CA ASP A 77 -11.90 9.83 -12.11
C ASP A 77 -12.98 10.85 -12.51
N VAL A 78 -12.66 11.78 -13.43
CA VAL A 78 -13.64 12.75 -13.95
C VAL A 78 -14.80 12.03 -14.64
N THR A 79 -14.51 10.98 -15.41
CA THR A 79 -15.54 10.19 -16.10
C THR A 79 -16.47 9.51 -15.10
N GLU A 80 -15.91 8.89 -14.06
CA GLU A 80 -16.70 8.26 -13.01
C GLU A 80 -17.49 9.27 -12.19
N LYS A 81 -16.88 10.39 -11.76
CA LYS A 81 -17.55 11.46 -11.05
C LYS A 81 -18.75 11.99 -11.83
N THR A 82 -18.59 12.17 -13.15
CA THR A 82 -19.67 12.61 -14.02
C THR A 82 -20.81 11.58 -14.10
N ARG A 83 -20.48 10.30 -14.20
CA ARG A 83 -21.50 9.23 -14.19
C ARG A 83 -22.22 9.10 -12.86
N ASP A 84 -21.52 9.36 -11.77
CA ASP A 84 -22.08 9.25 -10.42
C ASP A 84 -23.04 10.39 -10.09
N VAL A 85 -22.78 11.60 -10.58
CA VAL A 85 -23.75 12.72 -10.52
C VAL A 85 -25.08 12.32 -11.18
N ALA A 86 -25.04 11.54 -12.27
CA ALA A 86 -26.24 11.01 -12.92
C ALA A 86 -26.98 9.93 -12.09
N LYS A 87 -26.35 9.36 -11.05
CA LYS A 87 -26.91 8.34 -10.15
C LYS A 87 -27.41 8.89 -8.83
N GLU A 88 -27.60 10.21 -8.70
CA GLU A 88 -28.16 10.89 -7.51
C GLU A 88 -27.33 10.75 -6.21
N TYR A 89 -26.02 10.45 -6.30
CA TYR A 89 -25.17 10.57 -5.12
C TYR A 89 -25.00 12.04 -4.72
N SER A 90 -25.18 12.35 -3.44
CA SER A 90 -25.03 13.72 -2.92
C SER A 90 -23.58 14.14 -2.72
N GLY A 91 -22.65 13.16 -2.68
CA GLY A 91 -21.23 13.40 -2.47
C GLY A 91 -20.36 12.15 -2.59
N PHE A 92 -19.04 12.39 -2.59
CA PHE A 92 -18.00 11.36 -2.71
C PHE A 92 -16.96 11.55 -1.65
N LEU A 93 -16.28 10.45 -1.29
CA LEU A 93 -15.08 10.47 -0.49
C LEU A 93 -14.03 9.54 -1.12
N GLU A 94 -12.86 10.10 -1.39
CA GLU A 94 -11.69 9.38 -1.88
C GLU A 94 -10.87 8.92 -0.67
N ILE A 95 -10.73 7.61 -0.47
CA ILE A 95 -10.08 7.05 0.70
C ILE A 95 -8.94 6.13 0.27
N GLY A 96 -7.72 6.55 0.57
CA GLY A 96 -6.55 5.69 0.47
C GLY A 96 -6.41 4.79 1.70
N PHE A 97 -6.02 3.54 1.53
CA PHE A 97 -5.73 2.66 2.66
C PHE A 97 -4.46 1.83 2.44
N ALA A 98 -3.67 1.68 3.47
CA ALA A 98 -2.55 0.76 3.44
C ALA A 98 -3.06 -0.67 3.32
N SER A 99 -2.44 -1.49 2.47
CA SER A 99 -2.89 -2.86 2.16
C SER A 99 -3.04 -3.75 3.39
N GLU A 100 -2.37 -3.38 4.48
CA GLU A 100 -2.41 -4.06 5.78
C GLU A 100 -3.64 -3.68 6.63
N ALA A 101 -4.36 -2.64 6.26
CA ALA A 101 -5.46 -2.04 7.04
C ALA A 101 -6.65 -2.99 7.29
N ASN A 102 -6.77 -4.04 6.50
CA ASN A 102 -7.94 -4.95 6.55
C ASN A 102 -8.12 -5.66 7.91
N ALA A 103 -7.05 -5.74 8.71
CA ALA A 103 -7.06 -6.38 10.03
C ALA A 103 -7.54 -5.46 11.17
N THR A 104 -7.80 -4.18 10.93
CA THR A 104 -8.11 -3.18 11.97
C THR A 104 -9.61 -2.89 12.14
N GLY A 105 -10.47 -3.66 11.48
CA GLY A 105 -11.93 -3.43 11.50
C GLY A 105 -12.42 -2.34 10.55
N ILE A 106 -11.56 -1.82 9.68
CA ILE A 106 -11.88 -0.76 8.71
C ILE A 106 -13.04 -1.16 7.79
N ALA A 107 -13.08 -2.40 7.31
CA ALA A 107 -14.16 -2.88 6.45
C ALA A 107 -15.52 -2.80 7.13
N ALA A 108 -15.60 -3.14 8.43
CA ALA A 108 -16.82 -3.03 9.21
C ALA A 108 -17.21 -1.56 9.43
N MET A 109 -16.26 -0.69 9.71
CA MET A 109 -16.47 0.75 9.86
C MET A 109 -17.00 1.36 8.55
N MET A 110 -16.37 1.08 7.41
CA MET A 110 -16.83 1.56 6.11
C MET A 110 -18.22 1.02 5.75
N GLY A 111 -18.49 -0.26 5.99
CA GLY A 111 -19.80 -0.86 5.76
C GLY A 111 -20.90 -0.21 6.60
N ALA A 112 -20.61 0.12 7.85
CA ALA A 112 -21.54 0.85 8.72
C ALA A 112 -21.77 2.29 8.24
N PHE A 113 -20.73 2.96 7.73
CA PHE A 113 -20.85 4.30 7.13
C PHE A 113 -21.73 4.28 5.88
N ILE A 114 -21.48 3.37 4.93
CA ILE A 114 -22.27 3.23 3.69
C ILE A 114 -23.74 2.96 4.02
N LYS A 115 -24.02 2.09 5.00
CA LYS A 115 -25.40 1.80 5.42
C LYS A 115 -26.10 3.03 6.00
N LYS A 116 -25.37 3.88 6.71
CA LYS A 116 -25.90 5.10 7.35
C LYS A 116 -26.05 6.27 6.37
N HIS A 117 -25.20 6.34 5.37
CA HIS A 117 -25.11 7.42 4.38
C HIS A 117 -25.08 6.84 2.95
N PRO A 118 -26.18 6.22 2.47
CA PRO A 118 -26.21 5.56 1.17
C PRO A 118 -26.13 6.56 0.00
N ASP A 119 -26.34 7.84 0.27
CA ASP A 119 -26.19 8.95 -0.65
C ASP A 119 -24.73 9.43 -0.83
N ILE A 120 -23.79 8.90 -0.03
CA ILE A 120 -22.36 9.22 -0.15
C ILE A 120 -21.61 7.99 -0.68
N ARG A 121 -20.94 8.15 -1.81
CA ARG A 121 -20.13 7.08 -2.40
C ARG A 121 -18.72 7.11 -1.84
N LEU A 122 -18.22 5.97 -1.35
CA LEU A 122 -16.82 5.78 -1.01
C LEU A 122 -16.07 5.20 -2.20
N ARG A 123 -14.95 5.81 -2.56
CA ARG A 123 -13.97 5.29 -3.49
C ARG A 123 -12.73 4.92 -2.69
N ILE A 124 -12.30 3.68 -2.82
CA ILE A 124 -11.29 3.10 -1.94
C ILE A 124 -10.10 2.67 -2.79
N TYR A 125 -8.92 3.13 -2.42
CA TYR A 125 -7.67 2.90 -3.13
C TYR A 125 -6.65 2.26 -2.20
N GLY A 126 -6.08 1.13 -2.62
CA GLY A 126 -4.98 0.50 -1.90
C GLY A 126 -3.63 1.08 -2.33
N GLY A 127 -2.68 1.17 -1.41
CA GLY A 127 -1.33 1.64 -1.74
C GLY A 127 -0.33 1.45 -0.60
N TYR A 128 0.93 1.75 -0.88
CA TYR A 128 1.96 1.82 0.15
C TYR A 128 1.79 3.10 0.98
N PRO A 129 2.16 3.10 2.27
CA PRO A 129 2.03 4.27 3.14
C PRO A 129 2.67 5.56 2.59
N SER A 130 3.82 5.46 1.90
CA SER A 130 4.48 6.58 1.23
C SER A 130 3.61 7.20 0.14
N ASP A 131 3.13 6.37 -0.78
CA ASP A 131 2.35 6.80 -1.95
C ASP A 131 1.00 7.38 -1.53
N LEU A 132 0.39 6.77 -0.49
CA LEU A 132 -0.85 7.28 0.11
C LEU A 132 -0.64 8.66 0.72
N MET A 133 0.50 8.88 1.39
CA MET A 133 0.83 10.17 1.98
C MET A 133 1.05 11.24 0.92
N ASP A 134 1.78 10.91 -0.14
CA ASP A 134 2.00 11.82 -1.27
C ASP A 134 0.66 12.16 -1.96
N GLY A 135 -0.20 11.16 -2.15
CA GLY A 135 -1.55 11.35 -2.68
C GLY A 135 -2.44 12.21 -1.77
N LEU A 136 -2.32 12.07 -0.43
CA LEU A 136 -3.04 12.93 0.51
C LEU A 136 -2.57 14.38 0.42
N VAL A 137 -1.25 14.61 0.35
CA VAL A 137 -0.66 15.95 0.20
C VAL A 137 -1.04 16.58 -1.14
N ALA A 138 -1.12 15.77 -2.20
CA ALA A 138 -1.57 16.19 -3.54
C ALA A 138 -3.10 16.30 -3.68
N GLU A 139 -3.87 16.17 -2.58
CA GLU A 139 -5.34 16.21 -2.55
C GLU A 139 -6.03 15.14 -3.43
N GLN A 140 -5.34 14.04 -3.73
CA GLN A 140 -5.92 12.91 -4.46
C GLN A 140 -6.87 12.09 -3.55
N TYR A 141 -6.62 12.12 -2.24
CA TYR A 141 -7.44 11.47 -1.23
C TYR A 141 -7.99 12.49 -0.22
N ASP A 142 -9.24 12.27 0.21
CA ASP A 142 -9.85 13.00 1.32
C ASP A 142 -9.32 12.50 2.66
N PHE A 143 -9.09 11.20 2.73
CA PHE A 143 -8.56 10.50 3.89
C PHE A 143 -7.57 9.43 3.46
N ILE A 144 -6.58 9.18 4.31
CA ILE A 144 -5.82 7.94 4.25
C ILE A 144 -5.91 7.20 5.59
N LEU A 145 -5.95 5.88 5.51
CA LEU A 145 -6.01 4.95 6.64
C LEU A 145 -4.73 4.12 6.60
N SER A 146 -3.77 4.47 7.44
CA SER A 146 -2.40 3.96 7.32
C SER A 146 -1.71 3.84 8.68
N PRO A 147 -0.72 2.94 8.83
CA PRO A 147 0.20 3.03 9.94
C PRO A 147 0.93 4.38 9.92
N VAL A 148 1.08 4.97 11.10
CA VAL A 148 1.82 6.22 11.32
C VAL A 148 3.20 5.88 11.82
N PHE A 149 4.21 6.24 11.04
CA PHE A 149 5.60 6.17 11.46
C PHE A 149 6.01 7.53 12.04
N GLN A 150 6.73 7.54 13.14
CA GLN A 150 6.94 8.69 14.05
C GLN A 150 7.41 10.02 13.42
N ASN A 151 7.79 10.05 12.15
CA ASN A 151 8.37 11.22 11.49
C ASN A 151 7.43 12.01 10.58
N ILE A 152 6.15 11.62 10.47
CA ILE A 152 5.20 12.37 9.65
C ILE A 152 4.55 13.47 10.51
N ARG A 153 5.31 14.52 10.84
CA ARG A 153 4.77 15.77 11.37
C ARG A 153 4.63 16.77 10.22
N SER A 154 3.47 16.86 9.65
CA SER A 154 3.09 17.99 8.81
C SER A 154 2.10 18.85 9.59
N ASP A 155 2.40 20.13 9.77
CA ASP A 155 1.51 21.09 10.46
C ASP A 155 0.15 21.22 9.74
N ASN A 156 0.07 20.75 8.51
CA ASN A 156 -1.13 20.77 7.67
C ASN A 156 -1.99 19.50 7.72
N LEU A 157 -1.59 18.48 8.47
CA LEU A 157 -2.33 17.23 8.59
C LEU A 157 -3.00 17.09 9.97
N LEU A 158 -4.19 16.55 9.95
CA LEU A 158 -4.92 16.08 11.13
C LEU A 158 -4.99 14.58 11.14
N SER A 159 -4.98 13.97 12.31
CA SER A 159 -5.08 12.54 12.46
C SER A 159 -6.02 12.15 13.59
N TYR A 160 -6.60 10.96 13.45
CA TYR A 160 -7.35 10.28 14.49
C TYR A 160 -6.81 8.86 14.62
N GLN A 161 -6.37 8.50 15.83
CA GLN A 161 -5.86 7.16 16.11
C GLN A 161 -6.99 6.13 16.06
N ILE A 162 -6.86 5.14 15.20
CA ILE A 162 -7.78 4.00 15.07
C ILE A 162 -7.39 2.89 16.06
N GLY A 163 -6.10 2.64 16.20
CA GLY A 163 -5.57 1.63 17.11
C GLY A 163 -4.07 1.75 17.33
N HIS A 164 -3.60 1.06 18.37
CA HIS A 164 -2.19 0.87 18.64
C HIS A 164 -1.92 -0.63 18.76
N TYR A 165 -0.88 -1.11 18.12
CA TYR A 165 -0.62 -2.53 17.94
C TYR A 165 0.82 -2.86 18.33
N ASP A 166 0.96 -3.74 19.31
CA ASP A 166 2.27 -4.25 19.74
C ASP A 166 2.93 -5.05 18.62
N LEU A 167 4.26 -5.16 18.67
CA LEU A 167 5.00 -6.06 17.81
C LEU A 167 4.98 -7.47 18.38
N VAL A 168 4.81 -8.45 17.53
CA VAL A 168 4.79 -9.88 17.86
C VAL A 168 5.75 -10.65 16.97
N ALA A 169 6.35 -11.70 17.50
CA ALA A 169 7.07 -12.69 16.69
C ALA A 169 6.06 -13.59 15.99
N ALA A 170 6.24 -13.84 14.69
CA ALA A 170 5.43 -14.75 13.90
C ALA A 170 6.29 -15.87 13.29
N PHE A 171 5.79 -17.10 13.33
CA PHE A 171 6.56 -18.29 13.00
C PHE A 171 5.64 -19.49 12.74
N ARG A 172 6.17 -20.55 12.16
CA ARG A 172 5.43 -21.82 11.97
C ARG A 172 5.15 -22.51 13.30
N LYS A 173 4.00 -23.16 13.43
CA LYS A 173 3.50 -23.79 14.68
C LYS A 173 4.41 -24.84 15.29
N ASP A 174 5.34 -25.44 14.53
CA ASP A 174 6.33 -26.40 15.01
C ASP A 174 7.65 -25.73 15.47
N HIS A 175 7.77 -24.42 15.32
CA HIS A 175 8.92 -23.66 15.80
C HIS A 175 9.03 -23.69 17.34
N ARG A 176 10.24 -23.63 17.87
CA ARG A 176 10.49 -23.67 19.32
C ARG A 176 9.76 -22.58 20.12
N PHE A 177 9.46 -21.43 19.49
CA PHE A 177 8.69 -20.35 20.11
C PHE A 177 7.23 -20.73 20.37
N ALA A 178 6.68 -21.73 19.68
CA ALA A 178 5.30 -22.18 19.86
C ALA A 178 4.99 -22.71 21.27
N LYS A 179 6.04 -23.08 22.02
CA LYS A 179 5.95 -23.55 23.41
C LYS A 179 6.12 -22.42 24.44
N LYS A 180 6.42 -21.19 24.00
CA LYS A 180 6.64 -20.03 24.86
C LYS A 180 5.40 -19.14 24.93
N LYS A 181 5.11 -18.57 26.10
CA LYS A 181 4.07 -17.53 26.25
C LYS A 181 4.54 -16.16 25.75
N ALA A 182 5.85 -15.91 25.82
CA ALA A 182 6.50 -14.72 25.33
C ALA A 182 7.97 -14.99 25.04
N VAL A 183 8.55 -14.24 24.13
CA VAL A 183 9.97 -14.29 23.75
C VAL A 183 10.66 -13.00 24.14
N THR A 184 11.98 -13.06 24.27
CA THR A 184 12.86 -11.90 24.49
C THR A 184 13.79 -11.75 23.31
N SER A 185 14.45 -10.60 23.17
CA SER A 185 15.48 -10.39 22.14
C SER A 185 16.54 -11.50 22.13
N ALA A 186 16.97 -11.98 23.28
CA ALA A 186 17.95 -13.08 23.39
C ALA A 186 17.46 -14.41 22.79
N ASP A 187 16.16 -14.62 22.70
CA ASP A 187 15.60 -15.82 22.08
C ASP A 187 15.81 -15.85 20.56
N PHE A 188 16.09 -14.70 19.96
CA PHE A 188 16.31 -14.58 18.51
C PHE A 188 17.76 -14.89 18.10
N GLU A 189 18.64 -15.17 19.04
CA GLU A 189 20.04 -15.53 18.73
C GLU A 189 20.09 -16.73 17.77
N ASN A 190 20.79 -16.54 16.63
CA ASN A 190 20.93 -17.49 15.53
C ASN A 190 19.61 -17.87 14.82
N GLU A 191 18.53 -17.09 15.00
CA GLU A 191 17.31 -17.32 14.24
C GLU A 191 17.42 -16.78 12.81
N ARG A 192 16.70 -17.43 11.91
CA ARG A 192 16.59 -17.03 10.51
C ARG A 192 15.45 -16.02 10.35
N MET A 193 15.79 -14.78 10.01
CA MET A 193 14.86 -13.67 9.98
C MET A 193 14.40 -13.31 8.57
N ILE A 194 13.10 -13.10 8.43
CA ILE A 194 12.46 -12.55 7.25
C ILE A 194 11.95 -11.17 7.66
N TYR A 195 12.45 -10.10 7.03
CA TYR A 195 12.06 -8.74 7.39
C TYR A 195 11.10 -8.13 6.39
N ILE A 196 10.08 -7.43 6.91
CA ILE A 196 9.22 -6.58 6.10
C ILE A 196 9.89 -5.20 6.07
N SER A 197 10.14 -4.69 4.86
CA SER A 197 10.71 -3.37 4.63
C SER A 197 9.88 -2.66 3.58
N SER A 198 9.24 -1.56 3.94
CA SER A 198 8.50 -0.73 2.99
C SER A 198 9.44 0.31 2.37
N PRO A 199 9.47 0.46 1.03
CA PRO A 199 10.28 1.48 0.38
C PRO A 199 9.99 2.88 0.93
N GLY A 200 11.03 3.64 1.21
CA GLY A 200 10.91 5.03 1.66
C GLY A 200 10.61 5.24 3.15
N LEU A 201 10.51 4.20 3.97
CA LEU A 201 10.25 4.30 5.40
C LEU A 201 11.46 3.87 6.23
N PRO A 202 12.34 4.80 6.63
CA PRO A 202 13.61 4.46 7.31
C PRO A 202 13.48 3.94 8.74
N LEU A 203 12.30 4.01 9.37
CA LEU A 203 12.04 3.59 10.75
C LEU A 203 10.67 2.92 10.86
N ASP A 204 10.44 1.90 10.04
CA ASP A 204 9.29 1.01 10.19
C ASP A 204 9.42 0.16 11.47
N PHE A 205 8.42 -0.68 11.75
CA PHE A 205 8.46 -1.59 12.90
C PHE A 205 9.63 -2.58 12.83
N THR A 206 10.07 -2.97 11.62
CA THR A 206 11.24 -3.81 11.39
C THR A 206 12.52 -3.12 11.88
N GLY A 207 12.69 -1.83 11.55
CA GLY A 207 13.83 -1.04 12.01
C GLY A 207 13.90 -0.93 13.52
N GLN A 208 12.77 -0.77 14.22
CA GLN A 208 12.74 -0.77 15.69
C GLN A 208 13.28 -2.08 16.27
N PHE A 209 12.89 -3.21 15.67
CA PHE A 209 13.32 -4.52 16.16
C PHE A 209 14.79 -4.80 15.82
N ILE A 210 15.26 -4.46 14.63
CA ILE A 210 16.68 -4.57 14.26
C ILE A 210 17.55 -3.77 15.22
N HIS A 211 17.18 -2.51 15.49
CA HIS A 211 17.90 -1.65 16.43
C HIS A 211 17.98 -2.28 17.84
N LEU A 212 16.89 -2.88 18.33
CA LEU A 212 16.90 -3.60 19.60
C LEU A 212 17.89 -4.77 19.59
N LEU A 213 17.92 -5.57 18.50
CA LEU A 213 18.85 -6.71 18.39
C LEU A 213 20.32 -6.23 18.39
N ASP A 214 20.60 -5.15 17.66
CA ASP A 214 21.94 -4.54 17.61
C ASP A 214 22.39 -4.02 18.98
N GLU A 215 21.52 -3.29 19.68
CA GLU A 215 21.82 -2.82 21.06
C GLU A 215 22.12 -3.97 22.02
N LYS A 216 21.37 -5.07 21.89
CA LYS A 216 21.54 -6.27 22.72
C LYS A 216 22.64 -7.21 22.22
N LYS A 217 23.27 -6.90 21.07
CA LYS A 217 24.31 -7.72 20.41
C LYS A 217 23.83 -9.13 20.09
N VAL A 218 22.54 -9.27 19.75
CA VAL A 218 21.91 -10.52 19.33
C VAL A 218 22.14 -10.71 17.83
N ARG A 219 22.74 -11.80 17.42
CA ARG A 219 23.02 -12.12 16.01
C ARG A 219 21.90 -12.96 15.42
N THR A 220 21.44 -12.57 14.24
CA THR A 220 20.44 -13.30 13.47
C THR A 220 20.95 -13.54 12.05
N GLU A 221 20.41 -14.57 11.37
CA GLU A 221 20.64 -14.79 9.95
C GLU A 221 19.52 -14.12 9.14
N VAL A 222 19.84 -13.06 8.41
CA VAL A 222 18.84 -12.39 7.55
C VAL A 222 18.68 -13.20 6.26
N ILE A 223 17.48 -13.75 6.02
CA ILE A 223 17.16 -14.51 4.82
C ILE A 223 16.79 -13.57 3.68
N THR A 224 15.93 -12.60 3.95
CA THR A 224 15.49 -11.62 2.95
C THR A 224 14.83 -10.40 3.58
N TYR A 225 14.76 -9.34 2.77
CA TYR A 225 13.86 -8.19 2.95
C TYR A 225 12.79 -8.22 1.86
N THR A 226 11.53 -8.02 2.22
CA THR A 226 10.42 -7.93 1.27
C THR A 226 9.42 -6.88 1.74
N ASP A 227 8.79 -6.19 0.81
CA ASP A 227 7.71 -5.22 1.06
C ASP A 227 6.31 -5.88 1.03
N ASN A 228 6.26 -7.17 0.70
CA ASN A 228 5.02 -7.89 0.47
C ASN A 228 4.74 -8.89 1.60
N ILE A 229 3.66 -8.63 2.36
CA ILE A 229 3.25 -9.49 3.47
C ILE A 229 2.87 -10.91 3.02
N GLU A 230 2.29 -11.10 1.84
CA GLU A 230 1.93 -12.41 1.34
C GLU A 230 3.18 -13.28 1.10
N THR A 231 4.26 -12.67 0.59
CA THR A 231 5.56 -13.33 0.46
C THR A 231 6.08 -13.78 1.82
N VAL A 232 5.98 -12.93 2.86
CA VAL A 232 6.39 -13.29 4.23
C VAL A 232 5.58 -14.49 4.74
N LEU A 233 4.25 -14.47 4.56
CA LEU A 233 3.39 -15.58 5.01
C LEU A 233 3.76 -16.90 4.34
N ILE A 234 3.99 -16.90 3.02
CA ILE A 234 4.45 -18.09 2.28
C ILE A 234 5.78 -18.60 2.83
N MET A 235 6.74 -17.71 3.07
CA MET A 235 8.06 -18.11 3.59
C MET A 235 7.99 -18.66 5.02
N LEU A 236 7.14 -18.07 5.87
CA LEU A 236 6.88 -18.57 7.23
C LEU A 236 6.26 -19.98 7.19
N GLU A 237 5.23 -20.20 6.35
CA GLU A 237 4.58 -21.51 6.18
C GLU A 237 5.53 -22.56 5.61
N ALA A 238 6.42 -22.16 4.70
CA ALA A 238 7.50 -23.00 4.18
C ALA A 238 8.60 -23.29 5.23
N GLY A 239 8.55 -22.66 6.42
CA GLY A 239 9.54 -22.86 7.47
C GLY A 239 10.92 -22.27 7.17
N GLN A 240 10.99 -21.25 6.32
CA GLN A 240 12.26 -20.64 5.93
C GLN A 240 12.84 -19.74 7.02
N GLY A 241 12.02 -19.27 7.96
CA GLY A 241 12.44 -18.39 9.04
C GLY A 241 11.29 -17.93 9.92
N ILE A 242 11.55 -16.88 10.69
CA ILE A 242 10.59 -16.18 11.53
C ILE A 242 10.58 -14.69 11.19
N THR A 243 9.56 -13.97 11.64
CA THR A 243 9.49 -12.52 11.46
C THR A 243 8.96 -11.83 12.71
N VAL A 244 9.10 -10.50 12.75
CA VAL A 244 8.43 -9.62 13.70
C VAL A 244 7.52 -8.69 12.93
N LEU A 245 6.26 -8.57 13.37
CA LEU A 245 5.23 -7.77 12.72
C LEU A 245 4.22 -7.23 13.72
N PRO A 246 3.47 -6.17 13.36
CA PRO A 246 2.39 -5.66 14.20
C PRO A 246 1.30 -6.69 14.45
N SER A 247 0.74 -6.68 15.64
CA SER A 247 -0.27 -7.66 16.08
C SER A 247 -1.57 -7.63 15.27
N TYR A 248 -1.87 -6.56 14.52
CA TYR A 248 -3.03 -6.54 13.63
C TYR A 248 -2.94 -7.56 12.49
N PHE A 249 -1.75 -8.03 12.13
CA PHE A 249 -1.60 -9.10 11.15
C PHE A 249 -2.08 -10.48 11.67
N GLN A 250 -2.24 -10.65 12.98
CA GLN A 250 -2.70 -11.93 13.55
C GLN A 250 -4.04 -12.39 12.97
N GLY A 251 -4.93 -11.47 12.60
CA GLY A 251 -6.20 -11.79 11.95
C GLY A 251 -6.06 -12.47 10.59
N ARG A 252 -4.88 -12.45 9.96
CA ARG A 252 -4.56 -13.17 8.72
C ARG A 252 -4.07 -14.59 8.95
N PHE A 253 -3.74 -14.94 10.18
CA PHE A 253 -3.32 -16.29 10.56
C PHE A 253 -4.56 -17.10 10.89
N HIS A 254 -5.18 -17.69 9.88
CA HIS A 254 -6.34 -18.56 10.05
C HIS A 254 -5.99 -19.77 10.91
N GLU A 255 -6.98 -20.36 11.60
CA GLU A 255 -6.78 -21.59 12.41
C GLU A 255 -6.18 -22.74 11.60
N THR A 256 -6.42 -22.76 10.29
CA THR A 256 -5.86 -23.74 9.35
C THR A 256 -4.45 -23.40 8.88
N SER A 257 -3.99 -22.15 9.07
CA SER A 257 -2.60 -21.79 8.75
C SER A 257 -1.65 -22.49 9.73
N GLY A 258 -0.54 -22.94 9.21
CA GLY A 258 0.52 -23.53 10.03
C GLY A 258 1.25 -22.51 10.93
N LEU A 259 0.76 -21.25 11.05
CA LEU A 259 1.42 -20.14 11.70
C LEU A 259 0.92 -19.89 13.12
N LYS A 260 1.80 -19.33 13.95
CA LYS A 260 1.52 -18.84 15.30
C LYS A 260 2.28 -17.55 15.56
N THR A 261 1.80 -16.82 16.56
CA THR A 261 2.50 -15.63 17.08
C THR A 261 2.84 -15.79 18.55
N CYS A 262 3.83 -15.01 18.99
CA CYS A 262 4.22 -14.91 20.38
C CYS A 262 4.55 -13.47 20.74
N ARG A 263 4.17 -13.04 21.93
CA ARG A 263 4.48 -11.69 22.43
C ARG A 263 5.99 -11.52 22.61
N ILE A 264 6.49 -10.34 22.30
CA ILE A 264 7.86 -9.90 22.62
C ILE A 264 7.78 -9.16 23.96
N LYS A 265 8.71 -9.47 24.90
CA LYS A 265 8.68 -8.90 26.26
C LYS A 265 9.25 -7.49 26.34
N GLU A 266 10.13 -7.14 25.42
CA GLU A 266 10.75 -5.83 25.37
C GLU A 266 9.73 -4.75 25.06
N ASP A 267 9.93 -3.57 25.61
CA ASP A 267 9.11 -2.39 25.37
C ASP A 267 9.45 -1.78 24.01
N LEU A 268 8.78 -2.27 22.99
CA LEU A 268 8.84 -1.73 21.64
C LEU A 268 7.67 -0.77 21.44
N LYS A 269 7.92 0.33 20.75
CA LYS A 269 6.88 1.39 20.54
C LYS A 269 5.64 0.90 19.79
N GLY A 270 5.72 -0.27 19.17
CA GLY A 270 4.62 -0.79 18.35
C GLY A 270 4.31 0.10 17.14
N VAL A 271 3.09 -0.04 16.62
CA VAL A 271 2.62 0.70 15.46
C VAL A 271 1.27 1.32 15.75
N THR A 272 1.16 2.63 15.56
CA THR A 272 -0.12 3.34 15.62
C THR A 272 -0.75 3.36 14.24
N PHE A 273 -1.99 2.92 14.13
CA PHE A 273 -2.78 3.00 12.91
C PHE A 273 -3.75 4.17 13.02
N SER A 274 -3.78 5.06 12.01
CA SER A 274 -4.59 6.28 12.08
C SER A 274 -5.30 6.56 10.77
N ALA A 275 -6.44 7.27 10.88
CA ALA A 275 -7.00 8.02 9.78
C ALA A 275 -6.34 9.41 9.75
N MET A 276 -5.94 9.86 8.57
CA MET A 276 -5.32 11.16 8.38
C MET A 276 -6.01 11.92 7.25
N TRP A 277 -6.08 13.25 7.39
CA TRP A 277 -6.66 14.14 6.40
C TRP A 277 -6.02 15.54 6.47
N GLN A 278 -6.20 16.35 5.44
CA GLN A 278 -5.67 17.70 5.41
C GLN A 278 -6.48 18.64 6.32
N LYS A 279 -5.77 19.54 7.00
CA LYS A 279 -6.36 20.65 7.76
C LYS A 279 -6.96 21.66 6.80
N GLY A 280 -8.20 22.05 7.03
CA GLY A 280 -8.86 23.05 6.19
C GLY A 280 -10.37 22.99 6.32
N LYS A 281 -11.06 23.61 5.34
CA LYS A 281 -12.52 23.61 5.28
C LYS A 281 -13.01 22.23 4.88
N LEU A 282 -13.75 21.58 5.77
CA LEU A 282 -14.32 20.26 5.53
C LEU A 282 -15.65 20.37 4.77
N SER A 283 -15.84 19.55 3.73
CA SER A 283 -17.15 19.32 3.11
C SER A 283 -18.12 18.63 4.10
N ARG A 284 -19.40 18.56 3.73
CA ARG A 284 -20.41 17.82 4.51
C ARG A 284 -20.00 16.34 4.70
N GLU A 285 -19.57 15.71 3.63
CA GLU A 285 -19.21 14.29 3.57
C GLU A 285 -18.00 14.00 4.47
N LYS A 286 -16.96 14.84 4.38
CA LYS A 286 -15.77 14.73 5.25
C LYS A 286 -16.12 14.84 6.72
N ARG A 287 -17.00 15.78 7.11
CA ARG A 287 -17.45 15.90 8.51
C ARG A 287 -18.20 14.66 8.99
N LEU A 288 -19.14 14.16 8.19
CA LEU A 288 -19.91 12.94 8.52
C LEU A 288 -19.00 11.73 8.66
N PHE A 289 -17.99 11.59 7.81
CA PHE A 289 -17.03 10.50 7.90
C PHE A 289 -16.17 10.58 9.16
N ILE A 290 -15.68 11.77 9.52
CA ILE A 290 -14.90 11.99 10.75
C ILE A 290 -15.75 11.67 11.99
N GLU A 291 -17.00 12.13 12.05
CA GLU A 291 -17.94 11.85 13.14
C GLU A 291 -18.19 10.35 13.27
N HIS A 292 -18.44 9.68 12.15
CA HIS A 292 -18.67 8.25 12.12
C HIS A 292 -17.43 7.47 12.58
N LEU A 293 -16.26 7.80 12.06
CA LEU A 293 -14.97 7.20 12.43
C LEU A 293 -14.72 7.34 13.94
N LYS A 294 -14.88 8.54 14.50
CA LYS A 294 -14.73 8.79 15.94
C LYS A 294 -15.77 8.05 16.79
N SER A 295 -16.96 7.84 16.26
CA SER A 295 -18.00 7.08 16.95
C SER A 295 -17.76 5.58 16.95
N PHE A 296 -17.16 5.05 15.87
CA PHE A 296 -16.93 3.62 15.68
C PHE A 296 -15.74 3.11 16.50
N TYR A 297 -14.69 3.91 16.64
CA TYR A 297 -13.47 3.54 17.35
C TYR A 297 -13.38 4.15 18.77
N LYS A 298 -14.49 4.49 19.36
CA LYS A 298 -14.58 4.81 20.80
C LYS A 298 -14.53 3.53 21.61
#